data_846a277e9cc20b79a7c4f05ed82090ed
#
_entry.id   846a277e9cc20b79a7c4f05ed82090ed
#
_cell.length_a   1.000
_cell.length_b   1.000
_cell.length_c   1.000
_cell.angle_alpha   90.00
_cell.angle_beta   90.00
_cell.angle_gamma   90.00
#
_symmetry.space_group_name_H-M   'P 1'
#
loop_
_entity.id
_entity.type
_entity.pdbx_description
1 polymer ?
#
loop_
_entity_poly.entity_id
_entity_poly.type
_entity_poly.pdbx_seq_one_letter_code
_entity_poly.pdbx_strand_id
1 'polypeptide(L)'
;PRGRIVRRDVEAARDRAPVAAAPQSSRAAGRRLPHSGMRRAIARRLTESKQQVPHFYLTVDCRMDALLALRAQANQGGAVKLSVNDFIVRAAALALREVPEVNASWHEDAIEFHAGADISVAVATDGGLVTPIVRDADVKPLSAIAAEIVELAGRAKVNRLKPEEFTGGSLTVSNLGMYGIKQFAAIINPPQAAILAVGAAERRPVVDDNGDLKAATVMTVTLSADHRVVDGAVGARWLAAFRALIEAPVRILL
;
A
#
# COMPACT_ATOMS: atom_id res chain seq x y z
N PRO A 1 48.28 38.80 -17.63
CA PRO A 1 47.18 38.18 -18.40
C PRO A 1 46.82 36.86 -17.74
N ARG A 2 45.78 36.90 -16.88
CA ARG A 2 45.31 35.72 -16.15
C ARG A 2 44.48 34.85 -17.13
N GLY A 3 44.87 33.59 -17.31
CA GLY A 3 44.10 32.59 -18.07
C GLY A 3 44.59 32.27 -19.49
N ARG A 4 45.74 32.77 -19.93
CA ARG A 4 46.40 32.34 -21.20
C ARG A 4 47.50 31.33 -20.92
N ILE A 5 47.44 30.17 -21.55
CA ILE A 5 48.55 29.20 -21.59
C ILE A 5 49.68 29.81 -22.43
N VAL A 6 50.85 29.97 -21.85
CA VAL A 6 52.04 30.48 -22.52
C VAL A 6 53.05 29.35 -22.73
N ARG A 7 53.99 29.53 -23.67
CA ARG A 7 55.00 28.51 -24.03
C ARG A 7 55.71 27.90 -22.82
N ARG A 8 56.02 28.71 -21.82
CA ARG A 8 56.66 28.29 -20.57
C ARG A 8 55.75 27.29 -19.78
N ASP A 9 54.44 27.41 -19.85
CA ASP A 9 53.48 26.51 -19.16
C ASP A 9 53.44 25.15 -19.85
N VAL A 10 53.63 25.13 -21.17
CA VAL A 10 53.72 23.89 -21.98
C VAL A 10 55.07 23.18 -21.74
N GLU A 11 56.15 23.92 -21.66
CA GLU A 11 57.47 23.37 -21.36
C GLU A 11 57.52 22.80 -19.96
N ALA A 12 56.99 23.51 -18.95
CA ALA A 12 56.87 23.02 -17.58
C ALA A 12 55.94 21.80 -17.43
N ALA A 13 54.94 21.65 -18.32
CA ALA A 13 54.08 20.49 -18.34
C ALA A 13 54.74 19.26 -19.00
N ARG A 14 55.67 19.48 -19.92
CA ARG A 14 56.48 18.43 -20.56
C ARG A 14 57.47 17.78 -19.60
N ASP A 15 58.05 18.58 -18.70
CA ASP A 15 59.06 18.13 -17.73
C ASP A 15 58.42 17.53 -16.45
N ARG A 16 57.10 17.60 -16.31
CA ARG A 16 56.40 16.87 -15.26
C ARG A 16 56.41 15.39 -15.59
N ALA A 17 56.94 14.59 -14.70
CA ALA A 17 56.78 13.13 -14.74
C ALA A 17 55.33 12.77 -14.96
N PRO A 18 54.99 11.74 -15.76
CA PRO A 18 53.61 11.34 -15.97
C PRO A 18 52.95 11.11 -14.62
N VAL A 19 51.92 11.90 -14.36
CA VAL A 19 51.07 11.71 -13.16
C VAL A 19 50.61 10.25 -13.21
N ALA A 20 51.07 9.46 -12.25
CA ALA A 20 50.66 8.07 -12.15
C ALA A 20 49.13 8.04 -12.28
N ALA A 21 48.64 7.31 -13.28
CA ALA A 21 47.19 7.16 -13.49
C ALA A 21 46.57 6.74 -12.17
N ALA A 22 45.60 7.52 -11.69
CA ALA A 22 44.87 7.18 -10.47
C ALA A 22 44.42 5.72 -10.60
N PRO A 23 44.56 4.91 -9.55
CA PRO A 23 44.16 3.51 -9.62
C PRO A 23 42.71 3.44 -10.10
N GLN A 24 42.50 2.85 -11.26
CA GLN A 24 41.18 2.59 -11.77
C GLN A 24 40.48 1.71 -10.71
N SER A 25 39.56 2.28 -9.95
CA SER A 25 38.75 1.49 -9.03
C SER A 25 38.12 0.39 -9.87
N SER A 26 38.53 -0.85 -9.66
CA SER A 26 37.85 -2.00 -10.24
C SER A 26 36.45 -2.05 -9.65
N ARG A 27 35.50 -1.37 -10.32
CA ARG A 27 34.10 -1.51 -9.97
C ARG A 27 33.78 -2.99 -10.14
N ALA A 28 33.32 -3.62 -9.04
CA ALA A 28 32.86 -5.00 -9.09
C ALA A 28 31.81 -5.12 -10.20
N ALA A 29 31.96 -6.10 -11.07
CA ALA A 29 31.01 -6.36 -12.15
C ALA A 29 29.60 -6.55 -11.56
N GLY A 30 28.59 -5.93 -12.18
CA GLY A 30 27.20 -6.06 -11.76
C GLY A 30 26.78 -7.53 -11.65
N ARG A 31 26.09 -7.89 -10.57
CA ARG A 31 25.64 -9.27 -10.34
C ARG A 31 24.31 -9.50 -11.07
N ARG A 32 24.25 -10.51 -11.95
CA ARG A 32 22.99 -11.01 -12.54
C ARG A 32 22.44 -12.14 -11.64
N LEU A 33 21.14 -12.02 -11.28
CA LEU A 33 20.42 -13.03 -10.49
C LEU A 33 19.28 -13.60 -11.35
N PRO A 34 19.25 -14.91 -11.62
CA PRO A 34 18.14 -15.55 -12.33
C PRO A 34 16.82 -15.38 -11.57
N HIS A 35 15.73 -15.18 -12.29
CA HIS A 35 14.41 -15.07 -11.68
C HIS A 35 13.93 -16.42 -11.14
N SER A 36 13.42 -16.43 -9.89
CA SER A 36 12.69 -17.56 -9.33
C SER A 36 11.37 -17.79 -10.08
N GLY A 37 10.77 -18.97 -9.93
CA GLY A 37 9.42 -19.25 -10.49
C GLY A 37 8.37 -18.26 -9.97
N MET A 38 8.38 -17.97 -8.67
CA MET A 38 7.49 -16.99 -8.04
C MET A 38 7.68 -15.59 -8.64
N ARG A 39 8.94 -15.12 -8.82
CA ARG A 39 9.21 -13.80 -9.41
C ARG A 39 8.67 -13.69 -10.83
N ARG A 40 8.80 -14.74 -11.64
CA ARG A 40 8.23 -14.76 -13.00
C ARG A 40 6.71 -14.72 -12.99
N ALA A 41 6.06 -15.44 -12.08
CA ALA A 41 4.60 -15.42 -11.93
C ALA A 41 4.09 -14.04 -11.50
N ILE A 42 4.72 -13.40 -10.50
CA ILE A 42 4.40 -12.06 -10.05
C ILE A 42 4.57 -11.05 -11.20
N ALA A 43 5.71 -11.08 -11.90
CA ALA A 43 6.00 -10.16 -12.99
C ALA A 43 4.93 -10.25 -14.08
N ARG A 44 4.55 -11.48 -14.50
CA ARG A 44 3.48 -11.69 -15.48
C ARG A 44 2.15 -11.10 -15.02
N ARG A 45 1.67 -11.46 -13.81
CA ARG A 45 0.37 -10.98 -13.27
C ARG A 45 0.32 -9.46 -13.14
N LEU A 46 1.39 -8.84 -12.64
CA LEU A 46 1.44 -7.38 -12.50
C LEU A 46 1.48 -6.67 -13.86
N THR A 47 2.20 -7.22 -14.83
CA THR A 47 2.24 -6.68 -16.19
C THR A 47 0.86 -6.79 -16.86
N GLU A 48 0.20 -7.96 -16.79
CA GLU A 48 -1.15 -8.16 -17.29
C GLU A 48 -2.13 -7.17 -16.66
N SER A 49 -2.14 -7.05 -15.32
CA SER A 49 -3.00 -6.11 -14.62
C SER A 49 -2.76 -4.67 -15.11
N LYS A 50 -1.50 -4.23 -15.19
CA LYS A 50 -1.20 -2.84 -15.55
C LYS A 50 -1.51 -2.52 -17.03
N GLN A 51 -1.48 -3.52 -17.91
CA GLN A 51 -1.77 -3.34 -19.34
C GLN A 51 -3.26 -3.49 -19.68
N GLN A 52 -3.99 -4.35 -18.97
CA GLN A 52 -5.38 -4.70 -19.32
C GLN A 52 -6.42 -3.95 -18.48
N VAL A 53 -6.07 -3.56 -17.25
CA VAL A 53 -6.98 -2.86 -16.34
C VAL A 53 -6.77 -1.35 -16.47
N PRO A 54 -7.79 -0.58 -16.89
CA PRO A 54 -7.70 0.88 -16.96
C PRO A 54 -7.76 1.49 -15.54
N HIS A 55 -6.60 1.54 -14.89
CA HIS A 55 -6.48 2.09 -13.54
C HIS A 55 -6.76 3.60 -13.52
N PHE A 56 -7.59 4.03 -12.58
CA PHE A 56 -7.64 5.42 -12.17
C PHE A 56 -7.44 5.53 -10.65
N TYR A 57 -7.12 6.73 -10.15
CA TYR A 57 -6.63 6.91 -8.81
C TYR A 57 -7.37 8.04 -8.11
N LEU A 58 -7.86 7.77 -6.90
CA LEU A 58 -8.47 8.75 -6.02
C LEU A 58 -7.73 8.78 -4.69
N THR A 59 -7.43 9.97 -4.18
CA THR A 59 -6.66 10.13 -2.94
C THR A 59 -7.43 11.00 -1.96
N VAL A 60 -7.38 10.60 -0.68
CA VAL A 60 -7.99 11.34 0.42
C VAL A 60 -7.09 11.29 1.66
N ASP A 61 -7.11 12.38 2.43
CA ASP A 61 -6.51 12.45 3.76
C ASP A 61 -7.54 12.08 4.82
N CYS A 62 -7.13 11.25 5.79
CA CYS A 62 -7.93 10.82 6.94
C CYS A 62 -7.28 11.31 8.24
N ARG A 63 -8.04 11.95 9.13
CA ARG A 63 -7.58 12.31 10.47
C ARG A 63 -7.56 11.06 11.37
N MET A 64 -6.42 10.79 12.00
CA MET A 64 -6.17 9.55 12.73
C MET A 64 -6.28 9.68 14.25
N ASP A 65 -6.37 10.88 14.78
CA ASP A 65 -6.23 11.11 16.23
C ASP A 65 -7.27 10.34 17.05
N ALA A 66 -8.54 10.31 16.60
CA ALA A 66 -9.62 9.54 17.26
C ALA A 66 -9.37 8.03 17.21
N LEU A 67 -8.92 7.51 16.07
CA LEU A 67 -8.62 6.08 15.91
C LEU A 67 -7.43 5.67 16.78
N LEU A 68 -6.37 6.49 16.83
CA LEU A 68 -5.19 6.21 17.66
C LEU A 68 -5.54 6.22 19.15
N ALA A 69 -6.39 7.14 19.59
CA ALA A 69 -6.88 7.21 20.97
C ALA A 69 -7.72 5.96 21.33
N LEU A 70 -8.68 5.58 20.47
CA LEU A 70 -9.51 4.38 20.67
C LEU A 70 -8.64 3.12 20.72
N ARG A 71 -7.70 2.98 19.77
CA ARG A 71 -6.76 1.85 19.74
C ARG A 71 -5.93 1.77 21.02
N ALA A 72 -5.44 2.91 21.53
CA ALA A 72 -4.67 2.95 22.76
C ALA A 72 -5.51 2.46 23.97
N GLN A 73 -6.76 2.89 24.09
CA GLN A 73 -7.70 2.42 25.10
C GLN A 73 -8.00 0.93 24.98
N ALA A 74 -8.32 0.45 23.79
CA ALA A 74 -8.63 -0.97 23.53
C ALA A 74 -7.44 -1.89 23.88
N ASN A 75 -6.21 -1.41 23.69
CA ASN A 75 -5.00 -2.16 23.99
C ASN A 75 -4.57 -2.15 25.47
N GLN A 76 -5.22 -1.36 26.35
CA GLN A 76 -4.88 -1.31 27.80
C GLN A 76 -5.38 -2.52 28.58
N GLY A 77 -6.41 -3.23 28.10
CA GLY A 77 -6.99 -4.37 28.81
C GLY A 77 -7.34 -5.58 27.92
N GLY A 78 -7.01 -5.51 26.64
CA GLY A 78 -7.39 -6.54 25.66
C GLY A 78 -6.41 -7.72 25.61
N ALA A 79 -6.93 -8.94 25.49
CA ALA A 79 -6.13 -10.16 25.27
C ALA A 79 -5.45 -10.18 23.89
N VAL A 80 -5.97 -9.43 22.91
CA VAL A 80 -5.44 -9.30 21.56
C VAL A 80 -4.97 -7.86 21.35
N LYS A 81 -3.73 -7.71 20.88
CA LYS A 81 -3.16 -6.39 20.57
C LYS A 81 -3.61 -5.93 19.19
N LEU A 82 -4.39 -4.86 19.15
CA LEU A 82 -4.89 -4.26 17.92
C LEU A 82 -3.84 -3.34 17.26
N SER A 83 -3.63 -3.53 15.97
CA SER A 83 -2.81 -2.64 15.12
C SER A 83 -3.70 -1.63 14.39
N VAL A 84 -3.12 -0.55 13.85
CA VAL A 84 -3.83 0.40 12.98
C VAL A 84 -4.36 -0.32 11.73
N ASN A 85 -3.60 -1.31 11.23
CA ASN A 85 -3.97 -2.05 10.03
C ASN A 85 -5.27 -2.86 10.21
N ASP A 86 -5.54 -3.38 11.39
CA ASP A 86 -6.77 -4.14 11.69
C ASP A 86 -8.00 -3.25 11.56
N PHE A 87 -7.91 -2.00 12.07
CA PHE A 87 -8.97 -0.99 11.87
C PHE A 87 -9.15 -0.62 10.41
N ILE A 88 -8.06 -0.48 9.65
CA ILE A 88 -8.10 -0.17 8.21
C ILE A 88 -8.79 -1.30 7.44
N VAL A 89 -8.43 -2.55 7.71
CA VAL A 89 -9.06 -3.73 7.07
C VAL A 89 -10.55 -3.79 7.37
N ARG A 90 -10.95 -3.63 8.63
CA ARG A 90 -12.36 -3.62 9.01
C ARG A 90 -13.12 -2.43 8.41
N ALA A 91 -12.52 -1.23 8.42
CA ALA A 91 -13.12 -0.04 7.80
C ALA A 91 -13.30 -0.20 6.29
N ALA A 92 -12.31 -0.80 5.59
CA ALA A 92 -12.42 -1.09 4.17
C ALA A 92 -13.57 -2.06 3.87
N ALA A 93 -13.71 -3.12 4.68
CA ALA A 93 -14.79 -4.09 4.53
C ALA A 93 -16.18 -3.45 4.77
N LEU A 94 -16.32 -2.64 5.83
CA LEU A 94 -17.57 -1.92 6.11
C LEU A 94 -17.92 -0.90 5.01
N ALA A 95 -16.92 -0.21 4.46
CA ALA A 95 -17.11 0.69 3.33
C ALA A 95 -17.58 -0.04 2.06
N LEU A 96 -17.14 -1.30 1.83
CA LEU A 96 -17.67 -2.14 0.73
C LEU A 96 -19.13 -2.53 0.94
N ARG A 97 -19.59 -2.66 2.18
CA ARG A 97 -21.03 -2.86 2.46
C ARG A 97 -21.86 -1.60 2.22
N GLU A 98 -21.29 -0.43 2.52
CA GLU A 98 -21.96 0.86 2.32
C GLU A 98 -22.02 1.24 0.82
N VAL A 99 -20.98 0.85 0.05
CA VAL A 99 -20.85 1.12 -1.40
C VAL A 99 -20.52 -0.19 -2.13
N PRO A 100 -21.48 -1.10 -2.30
CA PRO A 100 -21.26 -2.43 -2.84
C PRO A 100 -20.80 -2.44 -4.30
N GLU A 101 -20.98 -1.35 -5.03
CA GLU A 101 -20.50 -1.21 -6.42
C GLU A 101 -18.98 -1.33 -6.54
N VAL A 102 -18.21 -1.06 -5.47
CA VAL A 102 -16.75 -1.28 -5.44
C VAL A 102 -16.40 -2.73 -5.13
N ASN A 103 -17.32 -3.48 -4.50
CA ASN A 103 -17.14 -4.89 -4.15
C ASN A 103 -17.46 -5.81 -5.33
N ALA A 104 -16.70 -5.72 -6.40
CA ALA A 104 -17.01 -6.40 -7.64
C ALA A 104 -15.75 -6.88 -8.37
N SER A 105 -15.96 -7.75 -9.35
CA SER A 105 -14.95 -8.24 -10.30
C SER A 105 -15.44 -8.04 -11.73
N TRP A 106 -14.51 -7.68 -12.63
CA TRP A 106 -14.77 -7.59 -14.06
C TRP A 106 -14.60 -8.95 -14.75
N HIS A 107 -15.60 -9.36 -15.51
CA HIS A 107 -15.54 -10.45 -16.49
C HIS A 107 -15.87 -9.90 -17.87
N GLU A 108 -15.51 -10.64 -18.93
CA GLU A 108 -15.77 -10.18 -20.31
C GLU A 108 -17.27 -10.06 -20.65
N ASP A 109 -18.11 -10.85 -19.99
CA ASP A 109 -19.54 -10.94 -20.22
C ASP A 109 -20.39 -10.30 -19.12
N ALA A 110 -19.80 -9.99 -17.94
CA ALA A 110 -20.54 -9.47 -16.79
C ALA A 110 -19.66 -8.73 -15.79
N ILE A 111 -20.30 -7.98 -14.86
CA ILE A 111 -19.70 -7.55 -13.59
C ILE A 111 -20.27 -8.46 -12.51
N GLU A 112 -19.40 -9.15 -11.78
CA GLU A 112 -19.77 -9.96 -10.62
C GLU A 112 -19.67 -9.12 -9.35
N PHE A 113 -20.79 -8.97 -8.62
CA PHE A 113 -20.82 -8.33 -7.29
C PHE A 113 -20.71 -9.39 -6.20
N HIS A 114 -19.81 -9.15 -5.23
CA HIS A 114 -19.58 -10.08 -4.13
C HIS A 114 -20.52 -9.83 -2.96
N ALA A 115 -21.03 -10.90 -2.34
CA ALA A 115 -22.00 -10.82 -1.23
C ALA A 115 -21.35 -10.41 0.11
N GLY A 116 -20.11 -10.84 0.36
CA GLY A 116 -19.31 -10.53 1.55
C GLY A 116 -18.07 -9.71 1.20
N ALA A 117 -17.41 -9.14 2.20
CA ALA A 117 -16.19 -8.37 2.02
C ALA A 117 -14.95 -9.15 2.47
N ASP A 118 -14.25 -9.73 1.52
CA ASP A 118 -13.02 -10.50 1.70
C ASP A 118 -11.80 -9.61 1.44
N ILE A 119 -11.10 -9.19 2.48
CA ILE A 119 -10.02 -8.22 2.37
C ILE A 119 -8.66 -8.91 2.31
N SER A 120 -7.96 -8.75 1.19
CA SER A 120 -6.59 -9.18 1.03
C SER A 120 -5.62 -8.19 1.70
N VAL A 121 -4.64 -8.69 2.43
CA VAL A 121 -3.63 -7.86 3.11
C VAL A 121 -2.26 -8.11 2.49
N ALA A 122 -1.62 -7.08 1.95
CA ALA A 122 -0.30 -7.22 1.34
C ALA A 122 0.78 -7.51 2.40
N VAL A 123 1.45 -8.65 2.30
CA VAL A 123 2.53 -9.10 3.19
C VAL A 123 3.81 -9.29 2.40
N ALA A 124 4.87 -8.57 2.80
CA ALA A 124 6.20 -8.75 2.25
C ALA A 124 6.84 -10.03 2.81
N THR A 125 7.41 -10.85 1.91
CA THR A 125 8.16 -12.06 2.23
C THR A 125 9.50 -12.06 1.49
N ASP A 126 10.43 -12.92 1.88
CA ASP A 126 11.72 -13.07 1.19
C ASP A 126 11.56 -13.48 -0.29
N GLY A 127 10.48 -14.21 -0.61
CA GLY A 127 10.15 -14.64 -1.97
C GLY A 127 9.46 -13.56 -2.82
N GLY A 128 8.92 -12.53 -2.21
CA GLY A 128 8.14 -11.47 -2.86
C GLY A 128 6.93 -11.05 -2.04
N LEU A 129 5.94 -10.43 -2.69
CA LEU A 129 4.70 -10.00 -2.07
C LEU A 129 3.64 -11.11 -2.19
N VAL A 130 2.96 -11.40 -1.09
CA VAL A 130 1.79 -12.29 -1.03
C VAL A 130 0.63 -11.54 -0.39
N THR A 131 -0.60 -11.85 -0.79
CA THR A 131 -1.80 -11.13 -0.33
C THR A 131 -2.80 -12.10 0.33
N PRO A 132 -2.52 -12.62 1.55
CA PRO A 132 -3.50 -13.44 2.27
C PRO A 132 -4.81 -12.69 2.48
N ILE A 133 -5.91 -13.45 2.53
CA ILE A 133 -7.27 -12.93 2.54
C ILE A 133 -7.90 -13.15 3.90
N VAL A 134 -8.35 -12.06 4.53
CA VAL A 134 -9.24 -12.09 5.68
C VAL A 134 -10.67 -12.20 5.14
N ARG A 135 -11.27 -13.37 5.28
CA ARG A 135 -12.62 -13.64 4.80
C ARG A 135 -13.66 -12.99 5.71
N ASP A 136 -14.81 -12.61 5.13
CA ASP A 136 -15.94 -12.05 5.88
C ASP A 136 -15.52 -10.92 6.85
N ALA A 137 -14.62 -10.06 6.40
CA ALA A 137 -14.07 -8.99 7.23
C ALA A 137 -15.13 -7.94 7.63
N ASP A 138 -16.26 -7.90 6.95
CA ASP A 138 -17.41 -7.02 7.21
C ASP A 138 -18.32 -7.52 8.34
N VAL A 139 -18.20 -8.77 8.78
CA VAL A 139 -19.01 -9.34 9.88
C VAL A 139 -18.15 -9.79 11.07
N LYS A 140 -16.85 -10.06 10.86
CA LYS A 140 -15.95 -10.48 11.93
C LYS A 140 -15.69 -9.36 12.94
N PRO A 141 -15.64 -9.63 14.25
CA PRO A 141 -15.17 -8.65 15.23
C PRO A 141 -13.70 -8.28 14.99
N LEU A 142 -13.34 -7.05 15.35
CA LEU A 142 -11.99 -6.52 15.13
C LEU A 142 -10.86 -7.38 15.75
N SER A 143 -11.12 -7.99 16.92
CA SER A 143 -10.17 -8.90 17.59
C SER A 143 -9.92 -10.18 16.79
N ALA A 144 -10.94 -10.72 16.11
CA ALA A 144 -10.79 -11.89 15.25
C ALA A 144 -9.99 -11.53 13.99
N ILE A 145 -10.27 -10.37 13.38
CA ILE A 145 -9.49 -9.84 12.24
C ILE A 145 -8.02 -9.71 12.62
N ALA A 146 -7.72 -9.11 13.78
CA ALA A 146 -6.35 -8.92 14.26
C ALA A 146 -5.61 -10.25 14.44
N ALA A 147 -6.25 -11.23 15.07
CA ALA A 147 -5.68 -12.57 15.27
C ALA A 147 -5.41 -13.28 13.93
N GLU A 148 -6.37 -13.23 13.01
CA GLU A 148 -6.28 -13.85 11.69
C GLU A 148 -5.18 -13.20 10.82
N ILE A 149 -5.04 -11.87 10.84
CA ILE A 149 -3.97 -11.16 10.12
C ILE A 149 -2.59 -11.62 10.63
N VAL A 150 -2.39 -11.72 11.95
CA VAL A 150 -1.12 -12.17 12.56
C VAL A 150 -0.81 -13.59 12.13
N GLU A 151 -1.79 -14.49 12.19
CA GLU A 151 -1.65 -15.90 11.82
C GLU A 151 -1.32 -16.07 10.33
N LEU A 152 -2.11 -15.45 9.45
CA LEU A 152 -1.91 -15.46 8.01
C LEU A 152 -0.55 -14.85 7.60
N ALA A 153 -0.17 -13.73 8.19
CA ALA A 153 1.13 -13.09 7.93
C ALA A 153 2.31 -13.98 8.39
N GLY A 154 2.16 -14.67 9.52
CA GLY A 154 3.15 -15.63 10.02
C GLY A 154 3.36 -16.78 9.04
N ARG A 155 2.28 -17.38 8.53
CA ARG A 155 2.34 -18.47 7.53
C ARG A 155 2.83 -18.00 6.16
N ALA A 156 2.48 -16.78 5.76
CA ALA A 156 2.96 -16.17 4.52
C ALA A 156 4.50 -16.09 4.50
N LYS A 157 5.11 -15.61 5.58
CA LYS A 157 6.58 -15.45 5.69
C LYS A 157 7.35 -16.77 5.56
N VAL A 158 6.74 -17.88 5.94
CA VAL A 158 7.35 -19.23 5.84
C VAL A 158 6.80 -20.06 4.67
N ASN A 159 6.12 -19.40 3.71
CA ASN A 159 5.53 -20.02 2.52
C ASN A 159 4.58 -21.19 2.82
N ARG A 160 3.74 -21.07 3.87
CA ARG A 160 2.79 -22.10 4.31
C ARG A 160 1.33 -21.72 4.08
N LEU A 161 1.06 -20.70 3.26
CA LEU A 161 -0.30 -20.39 2.83
C LEU A 161 -0.77 -21.40 1.78
N LYS A 162 -2.05 -21.76 1.86
CA LYS A 162 -2.72 -22.55 0.84
C LYS A 162 -3.19 -21.65 -0.31
N PRO A 163 -3.33 -22.16 -1.53
CA PRO A 163 -3.76 -21.35 -2.68
C PRO A 163 -5.06 -20.58 -2.46
N GLU A 164 -6.05 -21.20 -1.81
CA GLU A 164 -7.35 -20.61 -1.50
C GLU A 164 -7.27 -19.43 -0.51
N GLU A 165 -6.18 -19.31 0.24
CA GLU A 165 -5.98 -18.24 1.23
C GLU A 165 -5.42 -16.94 0.63
N PHE A 166 -4.98 -16.96 -0.63
CA PHE A 166 -4.47 -15.77 -1.32
C PHE A 166 -4.99 -15.61 -2.76
N THR A 167 -5.98 -16.41 -3.14
CA THR A 167 -6.63 -16.32 -4.47
C THR A 167 -8.05 -15.79 -4.33
N GLY A 168 -8.42 -14.81 -5.12
CA GLY A 168 -9.73 -14.14 -5.05
C GLY A 168 -9.71 -12.92 -4.13
N GLY A 169 -10.75 -12.79 -3.29
CA GLY A 169 -10.96 -11.63 -2.44
C GLY A 169 -11.65 -10.47 -3.14
N SER A 170 -12.13 -9.50 -2.36
CA SER A 170 -12.90 -8.34 -2.83
C SER A 170 -12.04 -7.12 -3.11
N LEU A 171 -11.12 -6.82 -2.19
CA LEU A 171 -10.26 -5.64 -2.23
C LEU A 171 -8.93 -5.95 -1.54
N THR A 172 -7.85 -5.39 -2.04
CA THR A 172 -6.54 -5.49 -1.37
C THR A 172 -6.22 -4.22 -0.58
N VAL A 173 -5.69 -4.36 0.63
CA VAL A 173 -5.07 -3.30 1.42
C VAL A 173 -3.55 -3.47 1.36
N SER A 174 -2.86 -2.45 0.85
CA SER A 174 -1.39 -2.38 0.81
C SER A 174 -0.91 -1.23 1.67
N ASN A 175 -0.24 -1.53 2.79
CA ASN A 175 0.19 -0.54 3.76
C ASN A 175 1.72 -0.41 3.74
N LEU A 176 2.23 0.78 3.40
CA LEU A 176 3.64 1.15 3.44
C LEU A 176 3.96 2.26 4.46
N GLY A 177 3.01 2.55 5.34
CA GLY A 177 3.16 3.57 6.38
C GLY A 177 4.33 3.29 7.33
N MET A 178 4.62 2.02 7.62
CA MET A 178 5.76 1.61 8.45
C MET A 178 7.13 1.98 7.84
N TYR A 179 7.18 2.23 6.54
CA TYR A 179 8.40 2.65 5.82
C TYR A 179 8.50 4.17 5.65
N GLY A 180 7.57 4.95 6.23
CA GLY A 180 7.53 6.39 6.10
C GLY A 180 7.08 6.88 4.71
N ILE A 181 6.45 6.02 3.90
CA ILE A 181 5.92 6.41 2.59
C ILE A 181 4.63 7.20 2.80
N LYS A 182 4.65 8.47 2.39
CA LYS A 182 3.51 9.39 2.56
C LYS A 182 2.31 8.97 1.71
N GLN A 183 2.53 8.63 0.45
CA GLN A 183 1.51 8.31 -0.54
C GLN A 183 2.10 7.46 -1.65
N PHE A 184 1.34 6.52 -2.16
CA PHE A 184 1.67 5.75 -3.36
C PHE A 184 0.39 5.24 -4.04
N ALA A 185 0.50 4.82 -5.30
CA ALA A 185 -0.56 4.16 -6.04
C ALA A 185 -0.16 2.70 -6.29
N ALA A 186 -1.00 1.77 -5.85
CA ALA A 186 -0.76 0.34 -6.01
C ALA A 186 -1.34 -0.19 -7.33
N ILE A 187 -0.81 -1.31 -7.81
CA ILE A 187 -1.35 -2.04 -8.97
C ILE A 187 -2.46 -2.96 -8.47
N ILE A 188 -3.61 -2.93 -9.11
CA ILE A 188 -4.75 -3.80 -8.79
C ILE A 188 -4.36 -5.27 -8.92
N ASN A 189 -4.84 -6.10 -8.01
CA ASN A 189 -4.64 -7.54 -8.00
C ASN A 189 -5.90 -8.25 -8.56
N PRO A 190 -5.97 -8.56 -9.86
CA PRO A 190 -7.14 -9.23 -10.41
C PRO A 190 -7.44 -10.57 -9.72
N PRO A 191 -8.73 -10.96 -9.57
CA PRO A 191 -9.93 -10.39 -10.21
C PRO A 191 -10.54 -9.18 -9.47
N GLN A 192 -9.94 -8.69 -8.39
CA GLN A 192 -10.43 -7.55 -7.62
C GLN A 192 -10.51 -6.28 -8.47
N ALA A 193 -11.56 -5.47 -8.28
CA ALA A 193 -11.70 -4.21 -8.99
C ALA A 193 -10.96 -3.03 -8.34
N ALA A 194 -10.42 -3.18 -7.12
CA ALA A 194 -9.75 -2.09 -6.43
C ALA A 194 -8.67 -2.56 -5.45
N ILE A 195 -7.74 -1.63 -5.14
CA ILE A 195 -6.71 -1.76 -4.11
C ILE A 195 -6.54 -0.44 -3.37
N LEU A 196 -6.50 -0.49 -2.04
CA LEU A 196 -6.26 0.65 -1.17
C LEU A 196 -4.79 0.70 -0.77
N ALA A 197 -4.08 1.71 -1.21
CA ALA A 197 -2.72 2.04 -0.81
C ALA A 197 -2.75 2.96 0.42
N VAL A 198 -2.07 2.57 1.50
CA VAL A 198 -2.08 3.26 2.79
C VAL A 198 -0.69 3.82 3.09
N GLY A 199 -0.62 5.14 3.25
CA GLY A 199 0.60 5.87 3.61
C GLY A 199 0.83 5.98 5.10
N ALA A 200 1.92 6.64 5.48
CA ALA A 200 2.28 6.91 6.86
C ALA A 200 1.28 7.87 7.53
N ALA A 201 0.99 7.61 8.80
CA ALA A 201 0.29 8.56 9.66
C ALA A 201 1.31 9.55 10.23
N GLU A 202 1.21 10.82 9.81
CA GLU A 202 2.18 11.88 10.13
C GLU A 202 1.50 13.07 10.79
N ARG A 203 2.22 13.78 11.66
CA ARG A 203 1.77 15.07 12.19
C ARG A 203 1.83 16.13 11.09
N ARG A 204 0.66 16.71 10.75
CA ARG A 204 0.53 17.75 9.73
C ARG A 204 -0.28 18.94 10.26
N PRO A 205 -0.03 20.16 9.76
CA PRO A 205 -0.94 21.28 9.99
C PRO A 205 -2.24 21.01 9.23
N VAL A 206 -3.37 21.16 9.91
CA VAL A 206 -4.71 21.06 9.33
C VAL A 206 -5.52 22.27 9.75
N VAL A 207 -6.45 22.70 8.90
CA VAL A 207 -7.45 23.68 9.27
C VAL A 207 -8.63 22.93 9.88
N ASP A 208 -9.05 23.32 11.08
CA ASP A 208 -10.22 22.75 11.74
C ASP A 208 -11.54 23.37 11.24
N ASP A 209 -12.67 22.90 11.77
CA ASP A 209 -14.00 23.36 11.36
C ASP A 209 -14.28 24.82 11.76
N ASN A 210 -13.48 25.42 12.68
CA ASN A 210 -13.54 26.83 13.06
C ASN A 210 -12.63 27.73 12.21
N GLY A 211 -11.82 27.13 11.31
CA GLY A 211 -10.83 27.85 10.50
C GLY A 211 -9.47 28.00 11.16
N ASP A 212 -9.24 27.41 12.34
CA ASP A 212 -7.98 27.48 13.07
C ASP A 212 -6.97 26.44 12.60
N LEU A 213 -5.68 26.83 12.57
CA LEU A 213 -4.58 25.92 12.31
C LEU A 213 -4.28 25.04 13.52
N LYS A 214 -4.39 23.72 13.34
CA LYS A 214 -4.05 22.72 14.36
C LYS A 214 -3.09 21.68 13.83
N ALA A 215 -2.32 21.06 14.72
CA ALA A 215 -1.51 19.90 14.39
C ALA A 215 -2.36 18.64 14.61
N ALA A 216 -2.63 17.87 13.56
CA ALA A 216 -3.32 16.58 13.63
C ALA A 216 -2.46 15.46 13.02
N THR A 217 -2.73 14.23 13.41
CA THR A 217 -2.15 13.06 12.76
C THR A 217 -3.00 12.72 11.53
N VAL A 218 -2.38 12.75 10.36
CA VAL A 218 -3.06 12.55 9.06
C VAL A 218 -2.43 11.40 8.32
N MET A 219 -3.27 10.50 7.82
CA MET A 219 -2.91 9.38 6.95
C MET A 219 -3.48 9.63 5.56
N THR A 220 -2.62 9.58 4.55
CA THR A 220 -3.08 9.66 3.15
C THR A 220 -3.32 8.25 2.63
N VAL A 221 -4.48 8.04 2.01
CA VAL A 221 -4.81 6.79 1.32
C VAL A 221 -5.13 7.05 -0.15
N THR A 222 -4.76 6.10 -1.01
CA THR A 222 -5.05 6.16 -2.45
C THR A 222 -5.76 4.89 -2.87
N LEU A 223 -6.96 5.04 -3.41
CA LEU A 223 -7.69 3.96 -4.07
C LEU A 223 -7.25 3.90 -5.53
N SER A 224 -6.69 2.76 -5.96
CA SER A 224 -6.57 2.43 -7.37
C SER A 224 -7.77 1.57 -7.74
N ALA A 225 -8.53 1.94 -8.76
CA ALA A 225 -9.74 1.25 -9.17
C ALA A 225 -9.75 0.96 -10.66
N ASP A 226 -10.40 -0.15 -11.04
CA ASP A 226 -10.68 -0.53 -12.43
C ASP A 226 -11.85 0.30 -12.96
N HIS A 227 -11.55 1.23 -13.89
CA HIS A 227 -12.57 2.15 -14.40
C HIS A 227 -13.66 1.49 -15.23
N ARG A 228 -13.54 0.20 -15.55
CA ARG A 228 -14.62 -0.57 -16.19
C ARG A 228 -15.72 -0.94 -15.21
N VAL A 229 -15.38 -1.03 -13.90
CA VAL A 229 -16.30 -1.44 -12.82
C VAL A 229 -16.66 -0.24 -11.94
N VAL A 230 -15.66 0.57 -11.59
CA VAL A 230 -15.78 1.66 -10.61
C VAL A 230 -15.53 2.98 -11.31
N ASP A 231 -16.56 3.82 -11.40
CA ASP A 231 -16.40 5.20 -11.88
C ASP A 231 -15.92 6.16 -10.77
N GLY A 232 -15.67 7.42 -11.16
CA GLY A 232 -15.15 8.43 -10.24
C GLY A 232 -16.09 8.75 -9.07
N ALA A 233 -17.41 8.74 -9.30
CA ALA A 233 -18.41 9.04 -8.27
C ALA A 233 -18.56 7.88 -7.28
N VAL A 234 -18.56 6.64 -7.79
CA VAL A 234 -18.60 5.42 -6.97
C VAL A 234 -17.34 5.33 -6.09
N GLY A 235 -16.15 5.51 -6.66
CA GLY A 235 -14.91 5.48 -5.91
C GLY A 235 -14.80 6.60 -4.86
N ALA A 236 -15.31 7.81 -5.19
CA ALA A 236 -15.36 8.92 -4.24
C ALA A 236 -16.33 8.65 -3.06
N ARG A 237 -17.51 8.07 -3.32
CA ARG A 237 -18.45 7.64 -2.26
C ARG A 237 -17.81 6.60 -1.33
N TRP A 238 -17.13 5.61 -1.89
CA TRP A 238 -16.44 4.59 -1.11
C TRP A 238 -15.34 5.20 -0.22
N LEU A 239 -14.51 6.10 -0.77
CA LEU A 239 -13.48 6.80 0.01
C LEU A 239 -14.09 7.69 1.10
N ALA A 240 -15.22 8.33 0.84
CA ALA A 240 -15.94 9.12 1.85
C ALA A 240 -16.45 8.23 3.00
N ALA A 241 -17.04 7.06 2.69
CA ALA A 241 -17.47 6.07 3.68
C ALA A 241 -16.27 5.54 4.49
N PHE A 242 -15.19 5.16 3.82
CA PHE A 242 -13.95 4.71 4.48
C PHE A 242 -13.39 5.79 5.41
N ARG A 243 -13.25 7.03 4.92
CA ARG A 243 -12.76 8.16 5.72
C ARG A 243 -13.63 8.40 6.95
N ALA A 244 -14.96 8.39 6.79
CA ALA A 244 -15.89 8.59 7.90
C ALA A 244 -15.74 7.52 9.00
N LEU A 245 -15.47 6.26 8.62
CA LEU A 245 -15.17 5.17 9.57
C LEU A 245 -13.85 5.38 10.29
N ILE A 246 -12.80 5.80 9.59
CA ILE A 246 -11.49 6.08 10.19
C ILE A 246 -11.55 7.26 11.16
N GLU A 247 -12.26 8.34 10.81
CA GLU A 247 -12.38 9.56 11.62
C GLU A 247 -13.41 9.42 12.77
N ALA A 248 -14.37 8.49 12.67
CA ALA A 248 -15.30 8.12 13.73
C ALA A 248 -15.22 6.61 14.06
N PRO A 249 -14.10 6.14 14.64
CA PRO A 249 -13.73 4.71 14.67
C PRO A 249 -14.60 3.85 15.60
N VAL A 250 -15.42 4.43 16.47
CA VAL A 250 -16.42 3.67 17.25
C VAL A 250 -17.37 2.91 16.34
N ARG A 251 -17.69 3.43 15.15
CA ARG A 251 -18.52 2.75 14.13
C ARG A 251 -17.87 1.46 13.59
N ILE A 252 -16.56 1.33 13.70
CA ILE A 252 -15.82 0.12 13.28
C ILE A 252 -16.06 -1.05 14.26
N LEU A 253 -16.41 -0.74 15.51
CA LEU A 253 -16.62 -1.73 16.57
C LEU A 253 -18.07 -2.28 16.58
N LEU A 254 -19.00 -1.58 15.95
CA LEU A 254 -20.40 -1.96 15.81
C LEU A 254 -20.62 -2.88 14.61
#